data_6aee53fcf46e6d14126d9619a470cddb
#
_entry.id   6aee53fcf46e6d14126d9619a470cddb
#
_cell.length_a   1.000
_cell.length_b   1.000
_cell.length_c   1.000
_cell.angle_alpha   90.00
_cell.angle_beta   90.00
_cell.angle_gamma   90.00
#
_symmetry.space_group_name_H-M   'P 1'
#
loop_
_entity.id
_entity.type
_entity.pdbx_description
1 polymer ?
#
loop_
_entity_poly.entity_id
_entity_poly.type
_entity_poly.pdbx_seq_one_letter_code
_entity_poly.pdbx_strand_id
1 'polypeptide(L)'
;MGRIARAVAIVSALLWMAACQAAIQQQQEKKAQIHYYNATVDRDRILISTGDLSNPHEKLGDLSYTEPLTADNIDSTHINDKLRQMAIDKWGTQVDALTDVKSTPSTDATMITASCVAVRVIGDCNFCRHNYTPEEMK
;
A
#
# COMPACT_ATOMS: atom_id res chain seq x y z
N MET A 1 -35.72 -50.20 4.40
CA MET A 1 -34.38 -49.80 4.85
C MET A 1 -33.62 -48.89 3.87
N GLY A 2 -33.94 -48.84 2.60
CA GLY A 2 -33.24 -47.97 1.62
C GLY A 2 -33.48 -46.46 1.76
N ARG A 3 -34.55 -46.00 2.38
CA ARG A 3 -34.88 -44.57 2.49
C ARG A 3 -34.11 -43.86 3.62
N ILE A 4 -33.81 -44.53 4.73
CA ILE A 4 -33.07 -43.96 5.86
C ILE A 4 -31.58 -43.81 5.52
N ALA A 5 -31.00 -44.77 4.81
CA ALA A 5 -29.60 -44.71 4.37
C ALA A 5 -29.34 -43.56 3.40
N ARG A 6 -30.30 -43.25 2.52
CA ARG A 6 -30.19 -42.12 1.58
C ARG A 6 -30.29 -40.76 2.29
N ALA A 7 -31.15 -40.64 3.29
CA ALA A 7 -31.29 -39.40 4.07
C ALA A 7 -30.03 -39.09 4.88
N VAL A 8 -29.39 -40.08 5.50
CA VAL A 8 -28.12 -39.89 6.23
C VAL A 8 -26.98 -39.48 5.31
N ALA A 9 -26.88 -40.06 4.12
CA ALA A 9 -25.86 -39.67 3.15
C ALA A 9 -25.99 -38.24 2.66
N ILE A 10 -27.22 -37.76 2.44
CA ILE A 10 -27.49 -36.36 2.00
C ILE A 10 -27.11 -35.37 3.13
N VAL A 11 -27.48 -35.65 4.37
CA VAL A 11 -27.15 -34.76 5.50
C VAL A 11 -25.64 -34.69 5.73
N SER A 12 -24.92 -35.81 5.60
CA SER A 12 -23.48 -35.85 5.70
C SER A 12 -22.80 -35.02 4.60
N ALA A 13 -23.25 -35.10 3.35
CA ALA A 13 -22.72 -34.35 2.23
C ALA A 13 -22.93 -32.83 2.41
N LEU A 14 -24.09 -32.42 2.93
CA LEU A 14 -24.40 -31.01 3.22
C LEU A 14 -23.50 -30.44 4.33
N LEU A 15 -23.22 -31.19 5.39
CA LEU A 15 -22.30 -30.81 6.47
C LEU A 15 -20.86 -30.64 5.98
N TRP A 16 -20.42 -31.52 5.09
CA TRP A 16 -19.07 -31.41 4.48
C TRP A 16 -18.93 -30.15 3.59
N MET A 17 -19.94 -29.83 2.80
CA MET A 17 -19.93 -28.62 1.96
C MET A 17 -19.91 -27.34 2.81
N ALA A 18 -20.67 -27.28 3.90
CA ALA A 18 -20.67 -26.14 4.81
C ALA A 18 -19.31 -25.93 5.49
N ALA A 19 -18.64 -27.00 5.91
CA ALA A 19 -17.30 -26.94 6.51
C ALA A 19 -16.24 -26.46 5.50
N CYS A 20 -16.31 -26.90 4.26
CA CYS A 20 -15.40 -26.44 3.20
C CYS A 20 -15.58 -24.96 2.89
N GLN A 21 -16.80 -24.46 2.84
CA GLN A 21 -17.09 -23.04 2.60
C GLN A 21 -16.58 -22.16 3.75
N ALA A 22 -16.75 -22.55 5.01
CA ALA A 22 -16.24 -21.83 6.17
C ALA A 22 -14.69 -21.75 6.15
N ALA A 23 -14.00 -22.83 5.78
CA ALA A 23 -12.55 -22.85 5.66
C ALA A 23 -12.04 -21.91 4.55
N ILE A 24 -12.73 -21.85 3.40
CA ILE A 24 -12.40 -20.95 2.29
C ILE A 24 -12.59 -19.49 2.70
N GLN A 25 -13.67 -19.15 3.39
CA GLN A 25 -13.92 -17.79 3.88
C GLN A 25 -12.85 -17.32 4.86
N GLN A 26 -12.46 -18.14 5.82
CA GLN A 26 -11.37 -17.84 6.77
C GLN A 26 -10.04 -17.60 6.07
N GLN A 27 -9.73 -18.34 5.02
CA GLN A 27 -8.51 -18.11 4.25
C GLN A 27 -8.55 -16.78 3.47
N GLN A 28 -9.71 -16.41 2.95
CA GLN A 28 -9.86 -15.13 2.23
C GLN A 28 -9.73 -13.94 3.18
N GLU A 29 -10.31 -14.01 4.37
CA GLU A 29 -10.18 -12.96 5.39
C GLU A 29 -8.74 -12.78 5.85
N LYS A 30 -8.00 -13.87 6.09
CA LYS A 30 -6.58 -13.82 6.44
C LYS A 30 -5.74 -13.20 5.33
N LYS A 31 -5.98 -13.56 4.07
CA LYS A 31 -5.28 -12.96 2.92
C LYS A 31 -5.57 -11.47 2.80
N ALA A 32 -6.80 -11.04 3.00
CA ALA A 32 -7.18 -9.63 2.97
C ALA A 32 -6.50 -8.83 4.09
N GLN A 33 -6.45 -9.35 5.31
CA GLN A 33 -5.75 -8.73 6.43
C GLN A 33 -4.24 -8.62 6.21
N ILE A 34 -3.60 -9.67 5.71
CA ILE A 34 -2.17 -9.67 5.40
C ILE A 34 -1.86 -8.64 4.31
N HIS A 35 -2.70 -8.57 3.29
CA HIS A 35 -2.53 -7.60 2.20
C HIS A 35 -2.68 -6.16 2.69
N TYR A 36 -3.65 -5.88 3.55
CA TYR A 36 -3.84 -4.56 4.16
C TYR A 36 -2.67 -4.16 5.06
N TYR A 37 -2.22 -5.08 5.92
CA TYR A 37 -1.08 -4.85 6.81
C TYR A 37 0.21 -4.57 6.02
N ASN A 38 0.49 -5.38 5.02
CA ASN A 38 1.67 -5.21 4.18
C ASN A 38 1.64 -3.90 3.38
N ALA A 39 0.48 -3.51 2.86
CA ALA A 39 0.33 -2.25 2.14
C ALA A 39 0.60 -1.03 3.04
N THR A 40 0.14 -1.06 4.29
CA THR A 40 0.37 0.04 5.25
C THR A 40 1.83 0.11 5.68
N VAL A 41 2.42 -1.01 6.07
CA VAL A 41 3.84 -1.07 6.46
C VAL A 41 4.76 -0.71 5.30
N ASP A 42 4.41 -1.15 4.11
CA ASP A 42 5.17 -0.87 2.89
C ASP A 42 5.15 0.62 2.53
N ARG A 43 4.02 1.28 2.70
CA ARG A 43 3.89 2.73 2.49
C ARG A 43 4.81 3.52 3.42
N ASP A 44 4.85 3.18 4.69
CA ASP A 44 5.61 3.91 5.71
C ASP A 44 7.13 3.75 5.56
N ARG A 45 7.58 2.78 4.77
CA ARG A 45 8.99 2.57 4.44
C ARG A 45 9.52 3.50 3.34
N ILE A 46 8.67 4.18 2.59
CA ILE A 46 9.11 5.14 1.60
C ILE A 46 9.69 6.36 2.30
N LEU A 47 10.98 6.60 2.10
CA LEU A 47 11.66 7.76 2.67
C LEU A 47 11.13 9.05 2.06
N ILE A 48 10.93 10.07 2.88
CA ILE A 48 10.56 11.42 2.46
C ILE A 48 11.75 12.35 2.64
N SER A 49 12.10 13.08 1.61
CA SER A 49 13.14 14.10 1.63
C SER A 49 12.68 15.39 0.96
N THR A 50 12.97 16.53 1.57
CA THR A 50 12.72 17.84 0.97
C THR A 50 13.80 18.27 -0.03
N GLY A 51 14.92 17.57 -0.05
CA GLY A 51 16.01 17.73 -0.99
C GLY A 51 16.30 16.44 -1.73
N ASP A 52 17.44 16.42 -2.42
CA ASP A 52 17.91 15.24 -3.14
C ASP A 52 18.54 14.21 -2.19
N LEU A 53 18.63 12.96 -2.63
CA LEU A 53 19.28 11.87 -1.91
C LEU A 53 20.78 11.84 -2.22
N SER A 54 21.59 11.59 -1.19
CA SER A 54 23.04 11.36 -1.35
C SER A 54 23.37 9.99 -1.94
N ASN A 55 22.46 9.01 -1.80
CA ASN A 55 22.64 7.67 -2.37
C ASN A 55 22.49 7.72 -3.90
N PRO A 56 23.26 6.92 -4.66
CA PRO A 56 23.01 6.73 -6.08
C PRO A 56 21.59 6.24 -6.32
N HIS A 57 20.85 6.91 -7.19
CA HIS A 57 19.46 6.58 -7.46
C HIS A 57 19.07 6.90 -8.90
N GLU A 58 17.98 6.29 -9.36
CA GLU A 58 17.36 6.60 -10.64
C GLU A 58 15.98 7.24 -10.42
N LYS A 59 15.67 8.21 -11.25
CA LYS A 59 14.36 8.85 -11.27
C LYS A 59 13.34 7.92 -11.90
N LEU A 60 12.25 7.62 -11.17
CA LEU A 60 11.10 6.90 -11.70
C LEU A 60 10.11 7.85 -12.38
N GLY A 61 9.88 9.01 -11.81
CA GLY A 61 9.02 10.03 -12.37
C GLY A 61 8.62 11.11 -11.37
N ASP A 62 7.88 12.09 -11.87
CA ASP A 62 7.33 13.16 -11.06
C ASP A 62 5.91 12.82 -10.61
N LEU A 63 5.57 13.23 -9.38
CA LEU A 63 4.22 13.18 -8.84
C LEU A 63 3.77 14.58 -8.47
N SER A 64 2.51 14.86 -8.71
CA SER A 64 1.89 16.10 -8.24
C SER A 64 0.39 15.89 -8.10
N TYR A 65 -0.21 16.60 -7.14
CA TYR A 65 -1.65 16.68 -6.98
C TYR A 65 -2.05 18.06 -6.49
N THR A 66 -3.30 18.41 -6.72
CA THR A 66 -3.91 19.64 -6.22
C THR A 66 -5.24 19.30 -5.60
N GLU A 67 -5.51 19.84 -4.43
CA GLU A 67 -6.77 19.64 -3.72
C GLU A 67 -7.21 20.92 -2.99
N PRO A 68 -8.50 21.07 -2.61
CA PRO A 68 -8.95 22.19 -1.81
C PRO A 68 -8.20 22.29 -0.49
N LEU A 69 -7.74 23.48 -0.12
CA LEU A 69 -7.02 23.72 1.13
C LEU A 69 -7.99 23.64 2.32
N THR A 70 -7.71 22.77 3.26
CA THR A 70 -8.44 22.58 4.51
C THR A 70 -7.48 22.56 5.69
N ALA A 71 -7.99 22.69 6.91
CA ALA A 71 -7.16 22.60 8.12
C ALA A 71 -6.49 21.21 8.25
N ASP A 72 -7.12 20.16 7.74
CA ASP A 72 -6.63 18.78 7.86
C ASP A 72 -5.55 18.43 6.84
N ASN A 73 -5.56 19.03 5.66
CA ASN A 73 -4.63 18.69 4.58
C ASN A 73 -3.43 19.63 4.42
N ILE A 74 -3.34 20.66 5.24
CA ILE A 74 -2.17 21.53 5.31
C ILE A 74 -1.00 20.87 6.06
N ASP A 75 -1.29 19.83 6.82
CA ASP A 75 -0.27 19.09 7.57
C ASP A 75 0.64 18.29 6.63
N SER A 76 1.94 18.36 6.91
CA SER A 76 2.98 17.61 6.19
C SER A 76 2.75 16.09 6.23
N THR A 77 2.18 15.56 7.30
CA THR A 77 1.85 14.13 7.42
C THR A 77 0.84 13.70 6.36
N HIS A 78 -0.24 14.45 6.21
CA HIS A 78 -1.26 14.19 5.19
C HIS A 78 -0.67 14.24 3.77
N ILE A 79 0.13 15.27 3.49
CA ILE A 79 0.78 15.45 2.19
C ILE A 79 1.72 14.28 1.87
N ASN A 80 2.56 13.92 2.82
CA ASN A 80 3.52 12.83 2.66
C ASN A 80 2.83 11.49 2.44
N ASP A 81 1.80 11.17 3.20
CA ASP A 81 1.05 9.94 3.08
C ASP A 81 0.32 9.82 1.74
N LYS A 82 -0.24 10.93 1.27
CA LYS A 82 -0.89 10.97 -0.03
C LYS A 82 0.10 10.79 -1.18
N LEU A 83 1.26 11.44 -1.14
CA LEU A 83 2.32 11.26 -2.13
C LEU A 83 2.88 9.84 -2.12
N ARG A 84 3.08 9.24 -0.93
CA ARG A 84 3.49 7.83 -0.79
C ARG A 84 2.47 6.88 -1.43
N GLN A 85 1.19 7.11 -1.17
CA GLN A 85 0.13 6.27 -1.74
C GLN A 85 0.11 6.38 -3.28
N MET A 86 0.20 7.58 -3.83
CA MET A 86 0.28 7.80 -5.27
C MET A 86 1.50 7.11 -5.89
N ALA A 87 2.64 7.13 -5.22
CA ALA A 87 3.86 6.47 -5.66
C ALA A 87 3.71 4.94 -5.69
N ILE A 88 3.11 4.36 -4.64
CA ILE A 88 2.81 2.92 -4.58
C ILE A 88 1.85 2.51 -5.69
N ASP A 89 0.79 3.28 -5.91
CA ASP A 89 -0.21 2.98 -6.93
C ASP A 89 0.40 2.98 -8.34
N LYS A 90 1.41 3.82 -8.57
CA LYS A 90 2.05 3.98 -9.87
C LYS A 90 3.22 3.03 -10.11
N TRP A 91 4.09 2.82 -9.10
CA TRP A 91 5.33 2.05 -9.25
C TRP A 91 5.45 0.85 -8.30
N GLY A 92 4.51 0.66 -7.38
CA GLY A 92 4.51 -0.46 -6.44
C GLY A 92 5.77 -0.50 -5.57
N THR A 93 6.44 -1.63 -5.54
CA THR A 93 7.66 -1.86 -4.77
C THR A 93 8.93 -1.25 -5.38
N GLN A 94 8.85 -0.64 -6.55
CA GLN A 94 9.99 -0.03 -7.25
C GLN A 94 10.43 1.29 -6.60
N VAL A 95 9.54 2.00 -5.90
CA VAL A 95 9.85 3.27 -5.27
C VAL A 95 10.45 3.07 -3.89
N ASP A 96 11.61 3.66 -3.65
CA ASP A 96 12.32 3.62 -2.36
C ASP A 96 12.21 4.95 -1.60
N ALA A 97 12.15 6.07 -2.31
CA ALA A 97 12.08 7.39 -1.71
C ALA A 97 11.32 8.39 -2.58
N LEU A 98 10.80 9.41 -1.94
CA LEU A 98 10.29 10.63 -2.56
C LEU A 98 11.21 11.78 -2.20
N THR A 99 11.76 12.44 -3.20
CA THR A 99 12.70 13.57 -3.07
C THR A 99 12.06 14.85 -3.54
N ASP A 100 12.67 15.98 -3.19
CA ASP A 100 12.16 17.31 -3.55
C ASP A 100 10.68 17.53 -3.21
N VAL A 101 10.22 16.99 -2.09
CA VAL A 101 8.85 17.13 -1.64
C VAL A 101 8.56 18.59 -1.32
N LYS A 102 7.58 19.15 -2.00
CA LYS A 102 7.15 20.55 -1.87
C LYS A 102 5.64 20.64 -1.80
N SER A 103 5.16 21.58 -1.04
CA SER A 103 3.74 21.96 -1.03
C SER A 103 3.61 23.48 -1.12
N THR A 104 2.68 23.94 -1.95
CA THR A 104 2.47 25.37 -2.17
C THR A 104 0.96 25.65 -2.21
N PRO A 105 0.45 26.53 -1.34
CA PRO A 105 -0.91 27.01 -1.47
C PRO A 105 -1.06 27.93 -2.69
N SER A 106 -2.25 27.95 -3.28
CA SER A 106 -2.60 28.90 -4.33
C SER A 106 -2.59 30.34 -3.80
N THR A 107 -2.48 31.33 -4.71
CA THR A 107 -2.47 32.76 -4.35
C THR A 107 -3.71 33.22 -3.59
N ASP A 108 -4.86 32.62 -3.85
CA ASP A 108 -6.13 32.87 -3.16
C ASP A 108 -6.33 32.01 -1.91
N ALA A 109 -5.38 31.16 -1.56
CA ALA A 109 -5.42 30.23 -0.44
C ALA A 109 -6.62 29.25 -0.43
N THR A 110 -7.17 28.93 -1.60
CA THR A 110 -8.29 27.97 -1.74
C THR A 110 -7.85 26.58 -2.08
N MET A 111 -6.67 26.41 -2.66
CA MET A 111 -6.11 25.12 -3.10
C MET A 111 -4.70 24.94 -2.56
N ILE A 112 -4.28 23.69 -2.43
CA ILE A 112 -2.89 23.30 -2.15
C ILE A 112 -2.39 22.36 -3.24
N THR A 113 -1.19 22.62 -3.75
CA THR A 113 -0.50 21.74 -4.69
C THR A 113 0.71 21.15 -4.02
N ALA A 114 0.84 19.83 -4.03
CA ALA A 114 2.01 19.11 -3.58
C ALA A 114 2.68 18.39 -4.74
N SER A 115 4.00 18.32 -4.72
CA SER A 115 4.79 17.65 -5.74
C SER A 115 6.03 17.00 -5.16
N CYS A 116 6.53 15.97 -5.82
CA CYS A 116 7.78 15.30 -5.48
C CYS A 116 8.34 14.54 -6.69
N VAL A 117 9.55 14.03 -6.54
CA VAL A 117 10.19 13.11 -7.48
C VAL A 117 10.27 11.73 -6.83
N ALA A 118 9.75 10.72 -7.49
CA ALA A 118 9.88 9.33 -7.04
C ALA A 118 11.19 8.74 -7.58
N VAL A 119 11.95 8.09 -6.69
CA VAL A 119 13.25 7.53 -7.02
C VAL A 119 13.38 6.09 -6.51
N ARG A 120 14.21 5.33 -7.22
CA ARG A 120 14.69 4.01 -6.81
C ARG A 120 16.17 4.10 -6.52
N VAL A 121 16.58 3.64 -5.34
CA VAL A 121 18.00 3.62 -4.96
C VAL A 121 18.74 2.49 -5.70
N ILE A 122 19.94 2.78 -6.18
CA ILE A 122 20.80 1.82 -6.87
C ILE A 122 21.78 1.25 -5.85
N GLY A 123 21.89 -0.09 -5.80
CA GLY A 123 22.75 -0.79 -4.86
C GLY A 123 22.10 -1.07 -3.50
N ASP A 124 22.92 -1.48 -2.54
CA ASP A 124 22.46 -1.83 -1.20
C ASP A 124 22.10 -0.59 -0.39
N CYS A 125 20.93 -0.61 0.23
CA CYS A 125 20.54 0.41 1.18
C CYS A 125 19.59 -0.18 2.24
N ASN A 126 19.70 0.34 3.47
CA ASN A 126 18.99 -0.20 4.63
C ASN A 126 17.48 0.09 4.62
N PHE A 127 17.03 1.06 3.83
CA PHE A 127 15.63 1.49 3.75
C PHE A 127 14.94 1.10 2.44
N CYS A 128 15.67 0.50 1.49
CA CYS A 128 15.15 0.21 0.17
C CYS A 128 14.16 -0.94 0.18
N ARG A 129 12.99 -0.71 -0.37
CA ARG A 129 11.90 -1.68 -0.44
C ARG A 129 12.21 -2.85 -1.36
N HIS A 130 12.97 -2.61 -2.43
CA HIS A 130 13.35 -3.65 -3.39
C HIS A 130 14.37 -4.65 -2.84
N ASN A 131 15.03 -4.34 -1.72
CA ASN A 131 15.97 -5.25 -1.04
C ASN A 131 15.26 -6.23 -0.09
N TYR A 132 13.98 -6.03 0.17
CA TYR A 132 13.21 -6.92 1.05
C TYR A 132 12.51 -7.99 0.23
N THR A 133 12.68 -9.24 0.65
CA THR A 133 11.92 -10.34 0.08
C THR A 133 10.48 -10.33 0.63
N PRO A 134 9.49 -10.89 -0.11
CA PRO A 134 8.12 -11.02 0.39
C PRO A 134 8.02 -11.77 1.73
N GLU A 135 9.03 -12.56 2.09
CA GLU A 135 9.08 -13.32 3.34
C GLU A 135 9.52 -12.46 4.52
N GLU A 136 10.36 -11.47 4.31
CA GLU A 136 10.82 -10.53 5.32
C GLU A 136 9.80 -9.43 5.65
N MET A 137 8.78 -9.30 4.81
CA MET A 137 7.68 -8.35 4.99
C MET A 137 6.44 -8.95 5.69
N LYS A 138 6.55 -10.19 6.22
CA LYS A 138 5.46 -10.88 6.93
C LYS A 138 5.40 -10.51 8.41
#